data_122ba621fa0306e0f2d4cd5c2d68ae9b
#
_entry.id   122ba621fa0306e0f2d4cd5c2d68ae9b
#
_cell.length_a   1.000
_cell.length_b   1.000
_cell.length_c   1.000
_cell.angle_alpha   90.00
_cell.angle_beta   90.00
_cell.angle_gamma   90.00
#
_symmetry.space_group_name_H-M   'P 1'
#
loop_
_entity.id
_entity.type
_entity.pdbx_description
1 polymer ?
#
loop_
_entity_poly.entity_id
_entity_poly.type
_entity_poly.pdbx_seq_one_letter_code
_entity_poly.pdbx_strand_id
1 'polypeptide(L)'
;MDQYSALPSLLGRILLAAIFLLSGYHKLMDPQGTQEFMISMGMTTVTTLFYWGAVAIEIGGGLSLLFGFMTRTGALVLALFMIPTTLIFHSNFSDPNQMVHFLKNLAMIGGLMYVMTYGPGRLSVDGRSRRALLNESLMVAQEHRRRYGETGT
;
A
#
# COMPACT_ATOMS: atom_id res chain seq x y z
N MET A 1 5.09 8.63 20.07
CA MET A 1 4.33 7.43 19.60
C MET A 1 5.13 6.23 20.05
N ASP A 2 4.58 5.55 21.00
CA ASP A 2 5.25 4.55 21.81
C ASP A 2 5.59 3.26 21.04
N GLN A 3 6.54 2.51 21.61
CA GLN A 3 7.01 1.23 21.07
C GLN A 3 5.86 0.25 20.80
N TYR A 4 4.76 0.36 21.54
CA TYR A 4 3.56 -0.48 21.43
C TYR A 4 2.77 -0.27 20.12
N SER A 5 2.92 0.86 19.43
CA SER A 5 2.22 1.14 18.17
C SER A 5 2.96 0.60 16.92
N ALA A 6 4.20 0.14 17.07
CA ALA A 6 5.02 -0.30 15.94
C ALA A 6 4.63 -1.68 15.41
N LEU A 7 4.29 -2.62 16.31
CA LEU A 7 3.88 -3.99 15.94
C LEU A 7 2.52 -4.03 15.23
N PRO A 8 1.44 -3.40 15.74
CA PRO A 8 0.15 -3.37 15.03
C PRO A 8 0.26 -2.75 13.64
N SER A 9 1.04 -1.67 13.49
CA SER A 9 1.28 -1.06 12.18
C SER A 9 1.99 -1.99 11.20
N LEU A 10 3.01 -2.73 11.68
CA LEU A 10 3.72 -3.74 10.87
C LEU A 10 2.77 -4.87 10.46
N LEU A 11 2.04 -5.45 11.41
CA LEU A 11 1.10 -6.55 11.16
C LEU A 11 0.00 -6.13 10.17
N GLY A 12 -0.60 -4.96 10.35
CA GLY A 12 -1.62 -4.43 9.43
C GLY A 12 -1.09 -4.30 8.00
N ARG A 13 0.15 -3.82 7.83
CA ARG A 13 0.79 -3.72 6.51
C ARG A 13 1.07 -5.10 5.90
N ILE A 14 1.56 -6.05 6.70
CA ILE A 14 1.81 -7.42 6.22
C ILE A 14 0.51 -8.06 5.75
N LEU A 15 -0.57 -7.94 6.51
CA LEU A 15 -1.88 -8.49 6.15
C LEU A 15 -2.44 -7.87 4.87
N LEU A 16 -2.34 -6.54 4.73
CA LEU A 16 -2.73 -5.85 3.49
C LEU A 16 -1.82 -6.26 2.31
N ALA A 17 -0.51 -6.30 2.51
CA ALA A 17 0.43 -6.69 1.48
C ALA A 17 0.18 -8.12 0.98
N ALA A 18 -0.11 -9.06 1.89
CA ALA A 18 -0.34 -10.46 1.56
C ALA A 18 -1.48 -10.64 0.56
N ILE A 19 -2.59 -9.91 0.71
CA ILE A 19 -3.73 -10.01 -0.22
C ILE A 19 -3.32 -9.59 -1.63
N PHE A 20 -2.63 -8.45 -1.78
CA PHE A 20 -2.22 -7.95 -3.10
C PHE A 20 -1.13 -8.82 -3.74
N LEU A 21 -0.15 -9.27 -2.95
CA LEU A 21 0.91 -10.15 -3.44
C LEU A 21 0.35 -11.50 -3.88
N LEU A 22 -0.57 -12.09 -3.12
CA LEU A 22 -1.25 -13.34 -3.51
C LEU A 22 -2.11 -13.14 -4.76
N SER A 23 -2.84 -12.00 -4.85
CA SER A 23 -3.65 -11.69 -6.03
C SER A 23 -2.79 -11.53 -7.28
N GLY A 24 -1.71 -10.75 -7.20
CA GLY A 24 -0.77 -10.58 -8.30
C GLY A 24 -0.05 -11.88 -8.68
N TYR A 25 0.31 -12.70 -7.70
CA TYR A 25 0.90 -14.03 -7.93
C TYR A 25 -0.06 -14.96 -8.67
N HIS A 26 -1.33 -15.05 -8.27
CA HIS A 26 -2.32 -15.87 -8.94
C HIS A 26 -2.52 -15.44 -10.40
N LYS A 27 -2.53 -14.13 -10.68
CA LYS A 27 -2.60 -13.63 -12.05
C LYS A 27 -1.39 -14.07 -12.89
N LEU A 28 -0.20 -14.08 -12.30
CA LEU A 28 1.02 -14.54 -12.98
C LEU A 28 1.00 -16.06 -13.24
N MET A 29 0.35 -16.85 -12.37
CA MET A 29 0.26 -18.30 -12.53
C MET A 29 -0.76 -18.71 -13.59
N ASP A 30 -1.83 -17.91 -13.79
CA ASP A 30 -2.85 -18.13 -14.79
C ASP A 30 -3.18 -16.86 -15.59
N PRO A 31 -2.28 -16.49 -16.52
CA PRO A 31 -2.49 -15.30 -17.34
C PRO A 31 -3.70 -15.40 -18.28
N GLN A 32 -3.95 -16.58 -18.82
CA GLN A 32 -5.05 -16.82 -19.76
C GLN A 32 -6.40 -16.74 -19.06
N GLY A 33 -6.60 -17.52 -18.01
CA GLY A 33 -7.85 -17.51 -17.25
C GLY A 33 -8.17 -16.13 -16.66
N THR A 34 -7.15 -15.38 -16.22
CA THR A 34 -7.35 -14.01 -15.75
C THR A 34 -7.85 -13.09 -16.88
N GLN A 35 -7.25 -13.15 -18.07
CA GLN A 35 -7.68 -12.31 -19.21
C GLN A 35 -9.06 -12.73 -19.73
N GLU A 36 -9.35 -14.04 -19.79
CA GLU A 36 -10.68 -14.56 -20.16
C GLU A 36 -11.76 -14.07 -19.18
N PHE A 37 -11.46 -14.08 -17.88
CA PHE A 37 -12.35 -13.50 -16.87
C PHE A 37 -12.57 -11.99 -17.08
N MET A 38 -11.54 -11.21 -17.37
CA MET A 38 -11.66 -9.79 -17.69
C MET A 38 -12.55 -9.57 -18.92
N ILE A 39 -12.38 -10.38 -19.96
CA ILE A 39 -13.19 -10.32 -21.18
C ILE A 39 -14.65 -10.64 -20.87
N SER A 40 -14.92 -11.65 -20.07
CA SER A 40 -16.30 -12.02 -19.67
C SER A 40 -17.01 -10.92 -18.89
N MET A 41 -16.25 -10.04 -18.22
CA MET A 41 -16.75 -8.86 -17.50
C MET A 41 -16.84 -7.60 -18.41
N GLY A 42 -16.68 -7.76 -19.73
CA GLY A 42 -16.84 -6.69 -20.72
C GLY A 42 -15.56 -5.94 -21.06
N MET A 43 -14.40 -6.32 -20.54
CA MET A 43 -13.11 -5.69 -20.85
C MET A 43 -12.50 -6.30 -22.12
N THR A 44 -13.12 -6.07 -23.27
CA THR A 44 -12.71 -6.69 -24.55
C THR A 44 -11.58 -5.93 -25.25
N THR A 45 -11.46 -4.63 -25.00
CA THR A 45 -10.42 -3.77 -25.59
C THR A 45 -9.30 -3.56 -24.60
N VAL A 46 -8.05 -3.69 -25.05
CA VAL A 46 -6.82 -3.49 -24.23
C VAL A 46 -6.70 -4.38 -22.98
N THR A 47 -7.35 -5.54 -22.98
CA THR A 47 -7.34 -6.50 -21.84
C THR A 47 -5.92 -6.81 -21.35
N THR A 48 -5.00 -7.09 -22.27
CA THR A 48 -3.60 -7.40 -21.96
C THR A 48 -2.89 -6.24 -21.24
N LEU A 49 -3.16 -5.00 -21.63
CA LEU A 49 -2.60 -3.81 -20.95
C LEU A 49 -3.14 -3.68 -19.52
N PHE A 50 -4.45 -3.85 -19.33
CA PHE A 50 -5.06 -3.83 -17.99
C PHE A 50 -4.57 -4.98 -17.13
N TYR A 51 -4.40 -6.17 -17.69
CA TYR A 51 -3.83 -7.32 -17.01
C TYR A 51 -2.43 -7.03 -16.46
N TRP A 52 -1.50 -6.57 -17.32
CA TRP A 52 -0.14 -6.26 -16.85
C TRP A 52 -0.10 -5.06 -15.90
N GLY A 53 -0.97 -4.07 -16.11
CA GLY A 53 -1.16 -2.96 -15.18
C GLY A 53 -1.61 -3.44 -13.81
N ALA A 54 -2.59 -4.34 -13.74
CA ALA A 54 -3.06 -4.93 -12.49
C ALA A 54 -1.94 -5.71 -11.77
N VAL A 55 -1.23 -6.59 -12.49
CA VAL A 55 -0.09 -7.34 -11.93
C VAL A 55 0.98 -6.40 -11.38
N ALA A 56 1.38 -5.38 -12.14
CA ALA A 56 2.41 -4.43 -11.72
C ALA A 56 1.98 -3.64 -10.47
N ILE A 57 0.73 -3.17 -10.43
CA ILE A 57 0.19 -2.41 -9.29
C ILE A 57 0.07 -3.31 -8.05
N GLU A 58 -0.45 -4.51 -8.19
CA GLU A 58 -0.64 -5.44 -7.06
C GLU A 58 0.70 -5.92 -6.48
N ILE A 59 1.64 -6.33 -7.33
CA ILE A 59 2.97 -6.77 -6.86
C ILE A 59 3.77 -5.57 -6.35
N GLY A 60 3.89 -4.50 -7.12
CA GLY A 60 4.66 -3.31 -6.74
C GLY A 60 4.11 -2.63 -5.47
N GLY A 61 2.80 -2.43 -5.41
CA GLY A 61 2.12 -1.87 -4.25
C GLY A 61 2.19 -2.79 -3.03
N GLY A 62 2.01 -4.09 -3.23
CA GLY A 62 2.16 -5.10 -2.17
C GLY A 62 3.56 -5.12 -1.58
N LEU A 63 4.62 -5.10 -2.40
CA LEU A 63 6.01 -5.00 -1.95
C LEU A 63 6.30 -3.67 -1.22
N SER A 64 5.75 -2.56 -1.75
CA SER A 64 5.83 -1.25 -1.09
C SER A 64 5.25 -1.29 0.33
N LEU A 65 4.07 -1.89 0.52
CA LEU A 65 3.47 -2.09 1.85
C LEU A 65 4.30 -3.02 2.72
N LEU A 66 4.77 -4.15 2.18
CA LEU A 66 5.49 -5.18 2.93
C LEU A 66 6.78 -4.61 3.53
N PHE A 67 7.63 -4.02 2.71
CA PHE A 67 8.91 -3.46 3.14
C PHE A 67 8.77 -2.09 3.81
N GLY A 68 7.65 -1.42 3.60
CA GLY A 68 7.47 -0.06 4.12
C GLY A 68 8.35 0.97 3.39
N PHE A 69 8.51 0.81 2.08
CA PHE A 69 9.24 1.70 1.18
C PHE A 69 8.26 2.42 0.25
N MET A 70 8.32 3.74 0.18
CA MET A 70 7.33 4.59 -0.51
C MET A 70 5.89 4.21 -0.14
N THR A 71 5.67 3.85 1.12
CA THR A 71 4.46 3.18 1.60
C THR A 71 3.19 3.98 1.35
N ARG A 72 3.25 5.29 1.52
CA ARG A 72 2.09 6.17 1.28
C ARG A 72 1.68 6.18 -0.19
N THR A 73 2.67 6.23 -1.10
CA THR A 73 2.44 6.20 -2.54
C THR A 73 1.89 4.84 -2.97
N GLY A 74 2.50 3.75 -2.48
CA GLY A 74 2.00 2.39 -2.76
C GLY A 74 0.57 2.19 -2.27
N ALA A 75 0.23 2.64 -1.06
CA ALA A 75 -1.12 2.58 -0.52
C ALA A 75 -2.11 3.40 -1.35
N LEU A 76 -1.73 4.60 -1.80
CA LEU A 76 -2.56 5.44 -2.66
C LEU A 76 -2.85 4.76 -4.00
N VAL A 77 -1.80 4.25 -4.67
CA VAL A 77 -1.94 3.59 -5.97
C VAL A 77 -2.83 2.35 -5.87
N LEU A 78 -2.63 1.52 -4.83
CA LEU A 78 -3.49 0.37 -4.58
C LEU A 78 -4.94 0.77 -4.29
N ALA A 79 -5.18 1.81 -3.49
CA ALA A 79 -6.53 2.28 -3.19
C ALA A 79 -7.24 2.78 -4.45
N LEU A 80 -6.56 3.58 -5.28
CA LEU A 80 -7.10 4.06 -6.55
C LEU A 80 -7.38 2.92 -7.55
N PHE A 81 -6.51 1.92 -7.60
CA PHE A 81 -6.70 0.73 -8.42
C PHE A 81 -7.90 -0.11 -7.95
N MET A 82 -8.11 -0.24 -6.65
CA MET A 82 -9.21 -1.03 -6.09
C MET A 82 -10.59 -0.44 -6.35
N ILE A 83 -10.73 0.88 -6.53
CA ILE A 83 -12.03 1.50 -6.79
C ILE A 83 -12.65 0.96 -8.09
N PRO A 84 -12.03 1.15 -9.28
CA PRO A 84 -12.58 0.61 -10.51
C PRO A 84 -12.66 -0.92 -10.50
N THR A 85 -11.67 -1.61 -9.94
CA THR A 85 -11.70 -3.08 -9.84
C THR A 85 -12.92 -3.56 -9.07
N THR A 86 -13.24 -2.93 -7.94
CA THR A 86 -14.42 -3.29 -7.14
C THR A 86 -15.72 -3.04 -7.90
N LEU A 87 -15.82 -1.90 -8.57
CA LEU A 87 -17.02 -1.53 -9.31
C LEU A 87 -17.25 -2.40 -10.56
N ILE A 88 -16.18 -2.78 -11.26
CA ILE A 88 -16.28 -3.59 -12.49
C ILE A 88 -16.55 -5.07 -12.15
N PHE A 89 -15.83 -5.63 -11.18
CA PHE A 89 -15.84 -7.07 -10.95
C PHE A 89 -16.75 -7.53 -9.80
N HIS A 90 -17.20 -6.62 -8.91
CA HIS A 90 -17.92 -7.00 -7.68
C HIS A 90 -19.18 -6.15 -7.42
N SER A 91 -19.83 -5.63 -8.46
CA SER A 91 -21.06 -4.82 -8.32
C SER A 91 -22.36 -5.59 -8.55
N ASN A 92 -22.31 -6.88 -8.82
CA ASN A 92 -23.51 -7.70 -8.96
C ASN A 92 -24.03 -8.15 -7.58
N PHE A 93 -24.81 -7.29 -6.94
CA PHE A 93 -25.37 -7.55 -5.60
C PHE A 93 -26.49 -8.61 -5.55
N SER A 94 -26.91 -9.15 -6.68
CA SER A 94 -27.82 -10.31 -6.71
C SER A 94 -27.10 -11.61 -6.32
N ASP A 95 -25.77 -11.63 -6.40
CA ASP A 95 -24.93 -12.73 -5.92
C ASP A 95 -24.37 -12.40 -4.53
N PRO A 96 -24.75 -13.18 -3.48
CA PRO A 96 -24.24 -12.96 -2.12
C PRO A 96 -22.70 -12.97 -2.03
N ASN A 97 -22.01 -13.78 -2.84
CA ASN A 97 -20.55 -13.82 -2.86
C ASN A 97 -19.96 -12.49 -3.37
N GLN A 98 -20.57 -11.89 -4.38
CA GLN A 98 -20.13 -10.59 -4.91
C GLN A 98 -20.29 -9.47 -3.86
N MET A 99 -21.39 -9.50 -3.08
CA MET A 99 -21.57 -8.57 -1.96
C MET A 99 -20.44 -8.70 -0.93
N VAL A 100 -20.04 -9.92 -0.56
CA VAL A 100 -18.94 -10.15 0.39
C VAL A 100 -17.62 -9.63 -0.20
N HIS A 101 -17.34 -9.88 -1.48
CA HIS A 101 -16.15 -9.37 -2.15
C HIS A 101 -16.14 -7.84 -2.19
N PHE A 102 -17.27 -7.21 -2.48
CA PHE A 102 -17.41 -5.75 -2.47
C PHE A 102 -17.08 -5.16 -1.09
N LEU A 103 -17.70 -5.68 -0.04
CA LEU A 103 -17.47 -5.20 1.34
C LEU A 103 -16.02 -5.43 1.80
N LYS A 104 -15.43 -6.56 1.45
CA LYS A 104 -14.02 -6.86 1.71
C LYS A 104 -13.09 -5.82 1.03
N ASN A 105 -13.37 -5.51 -0.23
CA ASN A 105 -12.59 -4.51 -0.97
C ASN A 105 -12.74 -3.11 -0.36
N LEU A 106 -13.94 -2.75 0.07
CA LEU A 106 -14.18 -1.48 0.78
C LEU A 106 -13.39 -1.39 2.09
N ALA A 107 -13.35 -2.48 2.87
CA ALA A 107 -12.54 -2.56 4.09
C ALA A 107 -11.03 -2.43 3.80
N MET A 108 -10.54 -3.06 2.71
CA MET A 108 -9.15 -2.92 2.28
C MET A 108 -8.82 -1.48 1.85
N ILE A 109 -9.70 -0.82 1.10
CA ILE A 109 -9.55 0.60 0.74
C ILE A 109 -9.45 1.44 2.02
N GLY A 110 -10.31 1.21 3.01
CA GLY A 110 -10.24 1.88 4.32
C GLY A 110 -8.90 1.66 5.03
N GLY A 111 -8.40 0.43 5.04
CA GLY A 111 -7.07 0.11 5.56
C GLY A 111 -5.92 0.82 4.83
N LEU A 112 -5.98 0.88 3.49
CA LEU A 112 -5.01 1.61 2.67
C LEU A 112 -5.04 3.11 2.92
N MET A 113 -6.23 3.71 3.07
CA MET A 113 -6.39 5.13 3.44
C MET A 113 -5.77 5.41 4.82
N TYR A 114 -5.93 4.50 5.78
CA TYR A 114 -5.29 4.61 7.08
C TYR A 114 -3.75 4.59 6.96
N VAL A 115 -3.19 3.65 6.19
CA VAL A 115 -1.74 3.57 5.93
C VAL A 115 -1.23 4.83 5.21
N MET A 116 -1.98 5.35 4.24
CA MET A 116 -1.64 6.58 3.52
C MET A 116 -1.56 7.79 4.47
N THR A 117 -2.51 7.92 5.39
CA THR A 117 -2.62 9.06 6.33
C THR A 117 -1.55 8.99 7.41
N TYR A 118 -1.46 7.88 8.12
CA TYR A 118 -0.58 7.73 9.29
C TYR A 118 0.83 7.24 8.93
N GLY A 119 1.00 6.68 7.72
CA GLY A 119 2.28 6.17 7.23
C GLY A 119 2.61 4.76 7.73
N PRO A 120 3.82 4.28 7.40
CA PRO A 120 4.19 2.87 7.59
C PRO A 120 4.58 2.49 9.02
N GLY A 121 4.68 3.45 9.92
CA GLY A 121 5.15 3.21 11.28
C GLY A 121 6.69 3.08 11.39
N ARG A 122 7.16 2.79 12.61
CA ARG A 122 8.60 2.79 12.94
C ARG A 122 9.36 1.61 12.33
N LEU A 123 8.71 0.46 12.18
CA LEU A 123 9.28 -0.78 11.62
C LEU A 123 9.09 -0.81 10.10
N SER A 124 9.75 0.13 9.40
CA SER A 124 9.67 0.30 7.95
C SER A 124 10.95 0.95 7.43
N VAL A 125 11.21 0.82 6.13
CA VAL A 125 12.32 1.51 5.46
C VAL A 125 12.13 3.02 5.56
N ASP A 126 10.95 3.54 5.22
CA ASP A 126 10.61 4.97 5.32
C ASP A 126 10.80 5.51 6.75
N GLY A 127 10.41 4.71 7.77
CA GLY A 127 10.55 5.11 9.17
C GLY A 127 12.00 5.14 9.66
N ARG A 128 12.88 4.32 9.09
CA ARG A 128 14.33 4.34 9.39
C ARG A 128 14.99 5.56 8.78
N SER A 129 14.72 5.82 7.49
CA SER A 129 15.27 6.99 6.78
C SER A 129 14.87 8.29 7.45
N ARG A 130 13.60 8.44 7.84
CA ARG A 130 13.11 9.62 8.55
C ARG A 130 13.80 9.85 9.89
N ARG A 131 14.08 8.78 10.64
CA ARG A 131 14.81 8.88 11.92
C ARG A 131 16.28 9.26 11.72
N ALA A 132 16.94 8.74 10.70
CA ALA A 132 18.31 9.11 10.39
C ALA A 132 18.42 10.63 10.11
N LEU A 133 17.54 11.14 9.26
CA LEU A 133 17.50 12.58 8.94
C LEU A 133 17.20 13.47 10.16
N LEU A 134 16.28 13.04 11.04
CA LEU A 134 15.99 13.76 12.28
C LEU A 134 17.20 13.80 13.24
N ASN A 135 17.89 12.68 13.39
CA ASN A 135 19.09 12.62 14.24
C ASN A 135 20.21 13.52 13.69
N GLU A 136 20.42 13.51 12.39
CA GLU A 136 21.40 14.37 11.74
C GLU A 136 21.04 15.87 11.95
N SER A 137 19.80 16.26 11.75
CA SER A 137 19.35 17.63 11.96
C SER A 137 19.49 18.08 13.42
N LEU A 138 19.25 17.19 14.39
CA LEU A 138 19.44 17.45 15.81
C LEU A 138 20.93 17.65 16.16
N MET A 139 21.82 16.81 15.60
CA MET A 139 23.27 16.95 15.81
C MET A 139 23.79 18.28 15.25
N VAL A 140 23.37 18.66 14.04
CA VAL A 140 23.73 19.95 13.44
C VAL A 140 23.22 21.13 14.30
N ALA A 141 21.98 21.05 14.78
CA ALA A 141 21.42 22.09 15.65
C ALA A 141 22.17 22.19 17.01
N GLN A 142 22.59 21.08 17.59
CA GLN A 142 23.38 21.06 18.82
C GLN A 142 24.78 21.64 18.61
N GLU A 143 25.43 21.28 17.49
CA GLU A 143 26.74 21.82 17.12
C GLU A 143 26.68 23.34 16.92
N HIS A 144 25.63 23.81 16.25
CA HIS A 144 25.41 25.25 16.07
C HIS A 144 25.20 25.98 17.40
N ARG A 145 24.43 25.39 18.34
CA ARG A 145 24.26 25.94 19.68
C ARG A 145 25.57 26.00 20.48
N ARG A 146 26.42 24.97 20.38
CA ARG A 146 27.73 24.94 21.04
C ARG A 146 28.64 26.05 20.50
N ARG A 147 28.67 26.25 19.18
CA ARG A 147 29.56 27.27 18.57
C ARG A 147 29.12 28.70 18.80
N TYR A 148 27.84 28.97 18.83
CA TYR A 148 27.28 30.33 18.83
C TYR A 148 26.48 30.68 20.11
N GLY A 149 26.10 29.69 20.92
CA GLY A 149 25.37 29.92 22.17
C GLY A 149 26.22 30.36 23.34
N GLU A 150 27.55 30.23 23.28
CA GLU A 150 28.50 30.66 24.32
C GLU A 150 28.98 32.11 24.13
N THR A 151 28.57 32.79 23.06
CA THR A 151 29.00 34.17 22.77
C THR A 151 28.01 35.27 23.22
N GLY A 152 27.02 34.88 24.04
CA GLY A 152 25.94 35.79 24.49
C GLY A 152 25.94 36.05 26.01
N THR A 153 27.08 36.42 26.61
CA THR A 153 27.14 37.06 27.96
C THR A 153 28.00 38.27 27.92
#